data_ac98b8105eb7dcdf1877f19d7dd3c14b
#
_entry.id   ac98b8105eb7dcdf1877f19d7dd3c14b
#
_cell.length_a   1.000
_cell.length_b   1.000
_cell.length_c   1.000
_cell.angle_alpha   90.00
_cell.angle_beta   90.00
_cell.angle_gamma   90.00
#
_symmetry.space_group_name_H-M   'P 1'
#
loop_
_entity.id
_entity.type
_entity.pdbx_description
1 polymer ?
#
loop_
_entity_poly.entity_id
_entity_poly.type
_entity_poly.pdbx_seq_one_letter_code
_entity_poly.pdbx_strand_id
1 'polypeptide(L)'
;MATSYEEKLEKLKNGAQLLSFSAPALHTAAFSVVFPFVPEGRAGAYHCVEHLFFERAGKRRAPEINAEMTARGSEINGYTAKNYMCFNFVCRKEVFAEQLSLLYSMLTQKEYGEEEEQSVLDVIANEIFEYEFYDNRTADILREAWYDERFTKSVLGTAEDLDLFTEEEIDAARESLFTDGMTIFLAGAFSEEDIGAVPRVKTRLNFRVLQG
;
A
#
# COMPACT_ATOMS: atom_id res chain seq x y z
N MET A 1 -32.73 12.23 -4.53
CA MET A 1 -32.45 12.72 -3.15
C MET A 1 -30.97 12.89 -3.04
N ALA A 2 -30.47 14.06 -2.61
CA ALA A 2 -29.04 14.22 -2.35
C ALA A 2 -28.67 13.37 -1.12
N THR A 3 -27.71 12.49 -1.24
CA THR A 3 -27.21 11.71 -0.14
C THR A 3 -26.47 12.69 0.79
N SER A 4 -27.00 12.91 2.00
CA SER A 4 -26.28 13.69 3.00
C SER A 4 -25.05 12.91 3.46
N TYR A 5 -23.92 13.53 3.51
CA TYR A 5 -22.69 12.97 4.08
C TYR A 5 -22.13 13.94 5.13
N GLU A 6 -21.39 13.40 6.06
CA GLU A 6 -20.65 14.15 7.06
C GLU A 6 -19.15 13.99 6.80
N GLU A 7 -18.44 15.11 6.69
CA GLU A 7 -17.00 15.16 6.49
C GLU A 7 -16.29 15.47 7.80
N LYS A 8 -15.22 14.72 8.11
CA LYS A 8 -14.41 14.93 9.30
C LYS A 8 -12.94 14.69 9.01
N LEU A 9 -12.09 15.61 9.43
CA LEU A 9 -10.64 15.49 9.41
C LEU A 9 -10.12 15.37 10.84
N GLU A 10 -9.41 14.30 11.14
CA GLU A 10 -8.87 14.02 12.46
C GLU A 10 -7.37 13.71 12.38
N LYS A 11 -6.62 14.18 13.37
CA LYS A 11 -5.25 13.72 13.58
C LYS A 11 -5.27 12.59 14.61
N LEU A 12 -4.87 11.41 14.18
CA LEU A 12 -4.81 10.24 15.05
C LEU A 12 -3.61 10.35 16.02
N LYS A 13 -3.71 9.68 17.18
CA LYS A 13 -2.64 9.68 18.21
C LYS A 13 -1.28 9.28 17.67
N ASN A 14 -1.25 8.62 16.58
CA ASN A 14 -0.10 8.12 15.88
C ASN A 14 0.48 9.11 14.87
N GLY A 15 -0.05 10.27 14.74
CA GLY A 15 0.37 11.27 13.78
C GLY A 15 -0.28 11.14 12.40
N ALA A 16 -0.92 10.02 12.09
CA ALA A 16 -1.67 9.86 10.84
C ALA A 16 -2.84 10.83 10.76
N GLN A 17 -3.19 11.24 9.54
CA GLN A 17 -4.41 11.98 9.27
C GLN A 17 -5.52 11.02 8.82
N LEU A 18 -6.71 11.16 9.38
CA LEU A 18 -7.90 10.45 8.95
C LEU A 18 -8.89 11.45 8.37
N LEU A 19 -9.20 11.30 7.09
CA LEU A 19 -10.26 12.03 6.42
C LEU A 19 -11.43 11.07 6.18
N SER A 20 -12.57 11.34 6.81
CA SER A 20 -13.75 10.48 6.72
C SER A 20 -14.95 11.20 6.11
N PHE A 21 -15.70 10.49 5.26
CA PHE A 21 -16.93 10.90 4.60
C PHE A 21 -18.03 9.91 4.94
N SER A 22 -18.73 10.14 6.04
CA SER A 22 -19.80 9.24 6.51
C SER A 22 -21.08 9.43 5.68
N ALA A 23 -21.54 8.36 5.06
CA ALA A 23 -22.80 8.30 4.30
C ALA A 23 -23.60 7.04 4.69
N PRO A 24 -24.28 7.05 5.84
CA PRO A 24 -24.91 5.85 6.43
C PRO A 24 -26.00 5.20 5.57
N ALA A 25 -26.56 5.94 4.61
CA ALA A 25 -27.55 5.42 3.66
C ALA A 25 -26.95 4.48 2.61
N LEU A 26 -25.63 4.42 2.47
CA LEU A 26 -24.95 3.49 1.58
C LEU A 26 -24.84 2.09 2.22
N HIS A 27 -24.56 1.10 1.39
CA HIS A 27 -24.34 -0.29 1.80
C HIS A 27 -22.86 -0.70 1.69
N THR A 28 -22.00 0.21 1.22
CA THR A 28 -20.59 -0.02 1.01
C THR A 28 -19.75 0.98 1.80
N ALA A 29 -18.57 0.54 2.17
CA ALA A 29 -17.51 1.38 2.72
C ALA A 29 -16.26 1.23 1.85
N ALA A 30 -15.57 2.34 1.65
CA ALA A 30 -14.29 2.43 0.94
C ALA A 30 -13.21 2.87 1.93
N PHE A 31 -12.08 2.23 1.86
CA PHE A 31 -10.90 2.55 2.64
C PHE A 31 -9.70 2.77 1.73
N SER A 32 -8.88 3.75 2.05
CA SER A 32 -7.58 3.94 1.42
C SER A 32 -6.56 4.42 2.44
N VAL A 33 -5.35 3.91 2.35
CA VAL A 33 -4.20 4.39 3.13
C VAL A 33 -3.06 4.73 2.18
N VAL A 34 -2.53 5.94 2.36
CA VAL A 34 -1.41 6.48 1.57
C VAL A 34 -0.20 6.63 2.47
N PHE A 35 0.89 6.04 2.07
CA PHE A 35 2.21 6.15 2.69
C PHE A 35 3.09 7.04 1.81
N PRO A 36 3.33 8.30 2.17
CA PRO A 36 4.32 9.11 1.47
C PRO A 36 5.72 8.59 1.74
N PHE A 37 6.61 8.70 0.76
CA PHE A 37 8.02 8.42 0.93
C PHE A 37 8.88 9.30 0.01
N VAL A 38 10.14 9.46 0.37
CA VAL A 38 11.16 9.99 -0.52
C VAL A 38 11.87 8.80 -1.16
N PRO A 39 11.91 8.70 -2.51
CA PRO A 39 12.56 7.55 -3.15
C PRO A 39 14.07 7.55 -2.84
N GLU A 40 14.48 6.63 -2.02
CA GLU A 40 15.89 6.40 -1.64
C GLU A 40 16.31 4.99 -2.07
N GLY A 41 17.61 4.79 -2.22
CA GLY A 41 18.14 3.49 -2.62
C GLY A 41 17.95 3.14 -4.09
N ARG A 42 17.83 1.84 -4.37
CA ARG A 42 17.71 1.28 -5.71
C ARG A 42 16.31 1.50 -6.29
N ALA A 43 16.24 1.76 -7.59
CA ALA A 43 14.94 1.86 -8.30
C ALA A 43 14.20 0.52 -8.20
N GLY A 44 12.87 0.57 -8.06
CA GLY A 44 12.02 -0.62 -7.93
C GLY A 44 11.89 -1.18 -6.51
N ALA A 45 12.71 -0.77 -5.53
CA ALA A 45 12.66 -1.34 -4.17
C ALA A 45 11.28 -1.17 -3.50
N TYR A 46 10.67 0.00 -3.62
CA TYR A 46 9.32 0.24 -3.10
C TYR A 46 8.25 -0.59 -3.82
N HIS A 47 8.39 -0.79 -5.13
CA HIS A 47 7.49 -1.62 -5.91
C HIS A 47 7.61 -3.11 -5.50
N CYS A 48 8.82 -3.57 -5.26
CA CYS A 48 9.06 -4.90 -4.69
C CYS A 48 8.37 -5.07 -3.33
N VAL A 49 8.47 -4.09 -2.44
CA VAL A 49 7.77 -4.08 -1.15
C VAL A 49 6.24 -4.14 -1.31
N GLU A 50 5.68 -3.43 -2.29
CA GLU A 50 4.24 -3.51 -2.59
C GLU A 50 3.83 -4.95 -2.92
N HIS A 51 4.51 -5.61 -3.85
CA HIS A 51 4.21 -7.01 -4.23
C HIS A 51 4.35 -7.97 -3.04
N LEU A 52 5.41 -7.82 -2.23
CA LEU A 52 5.63 -8.65 -1.04
C LEU A 52 4.46 -8.57 -0.05
N PHE A 53 3.82 -7.42 0.11
CA PHE A 53 2.66 -7.30 1.00
C PHE A 53 1.47 -8.19 0.57
N PHE A 54 1.38 -8.57 -0.71
CA PHE A 54 0.33 -9.45 -1.20
C PHE A 54 0.67 -10.93 -1.08
N GLU A 55 1.92 -11.29 -0.84
CA GLU A 55 2.35 -12.69 -0.76
C GLU A 55 1.95 -13.36 0.55
N ARG A 56 1.87 -12.58 1.66
CA ARG A 56 1.60 -13.17 2.97
C ARG A 56 0.82 -12.25 3.90
N ALA A 57 -0.06 -12.85 4.70
CA ALA A 57 -0.80 -12.21 5.78
C ALA A 57 -0.83 -13.12 7.02
N GLY A 58 0.19 -13.04 7.86
CA GLY A 58 0.42 -13.95 8.97
C GLY A 58 0.76 -15.36 8.45
N LYS A 59 -0.14 -16.33 8.65
CA LYS A 59 0.04 -17.70 8.15
C LYS A 59 -0.52 -17.94 6.75
N ARG A 60 -1.31 -17.00 6.21
CA ARG A 60 -1.97 -17.10 4.91
C ARG A 60 -1.03 -16.69 3.80
N ARG A 61 -0.99 -17.45 2.74
CA ARG A 61 -0.27 -17.16 1.49
C ARG A 61 -1.21 -16.49 0.47
N ALA A 62 -0.67 -15.94 -0.60
CA ALA A 62 -1.41 -15.21 -1.63
C ALA A 62 -2.70 -15.92 -2.13
N PRO A 63 -2.74 -17.24 -2.42
CA PRO A 63 -3.97 -17.89 -2.82
C PRO A 63 -5.07 -17.88 -1.75
N GLU A 64 -4.71 -17.99 -0.47
CA GLU A 64 -5.65 -17.96 0.65
C GLU A 64 -6.16 -16.53 0.89
N ILE A 65 -5.27 -15.52 0.77
CA ILE A 65 -5.63 -14.11 0.83
C ILE A 65 -6.65 -13.78 -0.27
N ASN A 66 -6.37 -14.17 -1.51
CA ASN A 66 -7.26 -13.97 -2.65
C ASN A 66 -8.62 -14.67 -2.48
N ALA A 67 -8.61 -15.90 -1.94
CA ALA A 67 -9.85 -16.63 -1.65
C ALA A 67 -10.70 -15.93 -0.58
N GLU A 68 -10.07 -15.40 0.48
CA GLU A 68 -10.78 -14.63 1.51
C GLU A 68 -11.36 -13.32 0.97
N MET A 69 -10.61 -12.58 0.16
CA MET A 69 -11.10 -11.36 -0.50
C MET A 69 -12.31 -11.66 -1.38
N THR A 70 -12.18 -12.68 -2.23
CA THR A 70 -13.27 -13.11 -3.13
C THR A 70 -14.51 -13.54 -2.35
N ALA A 71 -14.36 -14.30 -1.28
CA ALA A 71 -15.47 -14.75 -0.44
C ALA A 71 -16.23 -13.59 0.22
N ARG A 72 -15.55 -12.49 0.50
CA ARG A 72 -16.14 -11.26 1.04
C ARG A 72 -16.73 -10.34 -0.04
N GLY A 73 -16.54 -10.66 -1.32
CA GLY A 73 -16.93 -9.81 -2.44
C GLY A 73 -16.18 -8.47 -2.45
N SER A 74 -14.91 -8.50 -2.10
CA SER A 74 -14.02 -7.35 -2.01
C SER A 74 -12.65 -7.71 -2.57
N GLU A 75 -11.89 -6.71 -2.96
CA GLU A 75 -10.51 -6.82 -3.42
C GLU A 75 -9.69 -5.73 -2.74
N ILE A 76 -8.49 -6.08 -2.28
CA ILE A 76 -7.50 -5.12 -1.83
C ILE A 76 -6.56 -4.86 -2.98
N ASN A 77 -6.41 -3.59 -3.34
CA ASN A 77 -5.51 -3.14 -4.38
C ASN A 77 -4.37 -2.35 -3.77
N GLY A 78 -3.17 -2.48 -4.33
CA GLY A 78 -2.01 -1.68 -4.05
C GLY A 78 -1.47 -1.02 -5.31
N TYR A 79 -0.80 0.09 -5.17
CA TYR A 79 0.02 0.66 -6.22
C TYR A 79 1.11 1.56 -5.66
N THR A 80 2.23 1.58 -6.35
CA THR A 80 3.39 2.41 -6.04
C THR A 80 3.52 3.53 -7.05
N ALA A 81 3.54 4.77 -6.57
CA ALA A 81 3.86 5.96 -7.34
C ALA A 81 5.30 6.41 -7.07
N LYS A 82 5.73 7.53 -7.66
CA LYS A 82 7.10 8.06 -7.51
C LYS A 82 7.46 8.45 -6.06
N ASN A 83 6.47 8.85 -5.25
CA ASN A 83 6.68 9.39 -3.90
C ASN A 83 5.61 8.96 -2.89
N TYR A 84 4.81 7.98 -3.21
CA TYR A 84 3.86 7.38 -2.28
C TYR A 84 3.46 5.97 -2.72
N MET A 85 3.04 5.17 -1.75
CA MET A 85 2.40 3.89 -1.94
C MET A 85 0.98 3.97 -1.39
N CYS A 86 0.03 3.35 -2.05
CA CYS A 86 -1.37 3.37 -1.66
C CYS A 86 -1.95 1.97 -1.64
N PHE A 87 -2.69 1.65 -0.58
CA PHE A 87 -3.55 0.46 -0.53
C PHE A 87 -4.99 0.88 -0.33
N ASN A 88 -5.88 0.24 -1.04
CA ASN A 88 -7.30 0.57 -0.95
C ASN A 88 -8.18 -0.67 -1.15
N PHE A 89 -9.41 -0.58 -0.65
CA PHE A 89 -10.47 -1.53 -0.93
C PHE A 89 -11.85 -0.87 -0.85
N VAL A 90 -12.81 -1.51 -1.50
CA VAL A 90 -14.23 -1.23 -1.33
C VAL A 90 -14.92 -2.54 -0.97
N CYS A 91 -15.76 -2.52 0.04
CA CYS A 91 -16.51 -3.70 0.47
C CYS A 91 -17.90 -3.34 0.97
N ARG A 92 -18.73 -4.35 1.22
CA ARG A 92 -19.95 -4.16 1.99
C ARG A 92 -19.58 -3.80 3.43
N LYS A 93 -20.39 -2.93 4.05
CA LYS A 93 -20.16 -2.46 5.42
C LYS A 93 -20.05 -3.58 6.45
N GLU A 94 -20.78 -4.69 6.25
CA GLU A 94 -20.80 -5.84 7.16
C GLU A 94 -19.47 -6.58 7.28
N VAL A 95 -18.61 -6.47 6.24
CA VAL A 95 -17.29 -7.14 6.19
C VAL A 95 -16.13 -6.17 6.28
N PHE A 96 -16.38 -4.89 6.57
CA PHE A 96 -15.37 -3.85 6.59
C PHE A 96 -14.26 -4.12 7.61
N ALA A 97 -14.63 -4.47 8.85
CA ALA A 97 -13.65 -4.73 9.92
C ALA A 97 -12.74 -5.93 9.60
N GLU A 98 -13.29 -6.98 8.97
CA GLU A 98 -12.53 -8.16 8.56
C GLU A 98 -11.59 -7.83 7.41
N GLN A 99 -12.04 -7.02 6.44
CA GLN A 99 -11.23 -6.60 5.31
C GLN A 99 -10.08 -5.68 5.76
N LEU A 100 -10.37 -4.76 6.69
CA LEU A 100 -9.35 -3.91 7.31
C LEU A 100 -8.31 -4.74 8.08
N SER A 101 -8.77 -5.77 8.81
CA SER A 101 -7.89 -6.68 9.54
C SER A 101 -7.00 -7.50 8.61
N LEU A 102 -7.51 -7.91 7.45
CA LEU A 102 -6.71 -8.61 6.43
C LEU A 102 -5.62 -7.70 5.87
N LEU A 103 -5.99 -6.50 5.38
CA LEU A 103 -5.02 -5.50 4.90
C LEU A 103 -3.94 -5.22 5.96
N TYR A 104 -4.36 -5.04 7.21
CA TYR A 104 -3.44 -4.86 8.30
C TYR A 104 -2.44 -6.01 8.46
N SER A 105 -2.94 -7.25 8.38
CA SER A 105 -2.10 -8.45 8.49
C SER A 105 -1.08 -8.54 7.34
N MET A 106 -1.45 -8.07 6.14
CA MET A 106 -0.53 -7.94 4.99
C MET A 106 0.56 -6.90 5.27
N LEU A 107 0.18 -5.69 5.63
CA LEU A 107 1.11 -4.56 5.85
C LEU A 107 2.05 -4.76 7.05
N THR A 108 1.72 -5.65 7.98
CA THR A 108 2.58 -5.96 9.14
C THR A 108 3.45 -7.19 8.96
N GLN A 109 3.34 -7.88 7.83
CA GLN A 109 4.17 -9.03 7.51
C GLN A 109 5.63 -8.59 7.31
N LYS A 110 6.56 -9.35 7.90
CA LYS A 110 8.00 -9.04 7.84
C LYS A 110 8.84 -10.18 7.30
N GLU A 111 8.37 -11.39 7.42
CA GLU A 111 9.11 -12.59 7.04
C GLU A 111 8.45 -13.24 5.83
N TYR A 112 9.23 -13.42 4.79
CA TYR A 112 8.84 -14.08 3.56
C TYR A 112 9.76 -15.28 3.32
N GLY A 113 9.32 -16.29 2.58
CA GLY A 113 10.15 -17.40 2.18
C GLY A 113 10.79 -17.13 0.83
N GLU A 114 11.90 -17.84 0.53
CA GLU A 114 12.60 -17.74 -0.75
C GLU A 114 11.67 -17.90 -1.98
N GLU A 115 10.66 -18.80 -1.87
CA GLU A 115 9.67 -19.00 -2.95
C GLU A 115 8.81 -17.76 -3.19
N GLU A 116 8.43 -17.04 -2.12
CA GLU A 116 7.60 -15.83 -2.19
C GLU A 116 8.40 -14.67 -2.76
N GLU A 117 9.63 -14.51 -2.32
CA GLU A 117 10.56 -13.49 -2.83
C GLU A 117 10.85 -13.71 -4.31
N GLN A 118 11.16 -14.95 -4.72
CA GLN A 118 11.40 -15.27 -6.13
C GLN A 118 10.15 -15.04 -6.98
N SER A 119 8.97 -15.41 -6.49
CA SER A 119 7.69 -15.16 -7.18
C SER A 119 7.49 -13.67 -7.46
N VAL A 120 7.77 -12.82 -6.48
CA VAL A 120 7.68 -11.36 -6.63
C VAL A 120 8.66 -10.85 -7.68
N LEU A 121 9.92 -11.28 -7.63
CA LEU A 121 10.93 -10.86 -8.62
C LEU A 121 10.54 -11.29 -10.04
N ASP A 122 10.00 -12.50 -10.23
CA ASP A 122 9.55 -12.99 -11.52
C ASP A 122 8.37 -12.17 -12.08
N VAL A 123 7.43 -11.74 -11.21
CA VAL A 123 6.31 -10.88 -11.61
C VAL A 123 6.83 -9.52 -12.05
N ILE A 124 7.69 -8.89 -11.25
CA ILE A 124 8.26 -7.56 -11.56
C ILE A 124 9.10 -7.62 -12.84
N ALA A 125 9.88 -8.69 -13.06
CA ALA A 125 10.63 -8.88 -14.29
C ALA A 125 9.72 -8.89 -15.54
N ASN A 126 8.56 -9.56 -15.44
CA ASN A 126 7.56 -9.55 -16.51
C ASN A 126 6.97 -8.15 -16.74
N GLU A 127 6.68 -7.41 -15.66
CA GLU A 127 6.15 -6.04 -15.77
C GLU A 127 7.17 -5.09 -16.39
N ILE A 128 8.46 -5.21 -16.05
CA ILE A 128 9.53 -4.44 -16.69
C ILE A 128 9.59 -4.75 -18.18
N PHE A 129 9.55 -6.04 -18.55
CA PHE A 129 9.55 -6.46 -19.94
C PHE A 129 8.36 -5.91 -20.73
N GLU A 130 7.16 -5.98 -20.17
CA GLU A 130 5.96 -5.40 -20.78
C GLU A 130 6.05 -3.88 -20.92
N TYR A 131 6.55 -3.20 -19.90
CA TYR A 131 6.74 -1.75 -19.90
C TYR A 131 7.70 -1.32 -21.02
N GLU A 132 8.82 -2.01 -21.19
CA GLU A 132 9.80 -1.75 -22.25
C GLU A 132 9.24 -2.09 -23.64
N PHE A 133 8.52 -3.21 -23.76
CA PHE A 133 7.94 -3.67 -25.02
C PHE A 133 6.92 -2.68 -25.60
N TYR A 134 6.08 -2.08 -24.76
CA TYR A 134 5.03 -1.14 -25.17
C TYR A 134 5.50 0.32 -25.26
N ASP A 135 6.81 0.57 -25.22
CA ASP A 135 7.45 1.90 -25.35
C ASP A 135 6.85 2.98 -24.40
N ASN A 136 6.58 2.59 -23.17
CA ASN A 136 6.10 3.51 -22.14
C ASN A 136 7.19 4.49 -21.65
N ARG A 137 8.43 4.35 -22.13
CA ARG A 137 9.59 5.16 -21.74
C ARG A 137 9.47 6.64 -22.10
N THR A 138 8.63 7.00 -23.09
CA THR A 138 8.47 8.39 -23.50
C THR A 138 8.05 9.30 -22.33
N ALA A 139 7.18 8.84 -21.48
CA ALA A 139 6.75 9.60 -20.30
C ALA A 139 7.89 9.76 -19.27
N ASP A 140 8.74 8.75 -19.11
CA ASP A 140 9.90 8.83 -18.22
C ASP A 140 10.96 9.78 -18.76
N ILE A 141 11.27 9.74 -20.06
CA ILE A 141 12.20 10.68 -20.72
C ILE A 141 11.74 12.13 -20.51
N LEU A 142 10.44 12.40 -20.66
CA LEU A 142 9.89 13.74 -20.40
C LEU A 142 10.03 14.15 -18.92
N ARG A 143 9.85 13.22 -18.00
CA ARG A 143 10.03 13.48 -16.56
C ARG A 143 11.49 13.75 -16.22
N GLU A 144 12.43 12.99 -16.79
CA GLU A 144 13.87 13.20 -16.63
C GLU A 144 14.31 14.62 -17.03
N ALA A 145 13.64 15.20 -18.03
CA ALA A 145 13.93 16.56 -18.49
C ALA A 145 13.40 17.67 -17.55
N TRP A 146 12.42 17.36 -16.67
CA TRP A 146 11.63 18.39 -15.95
C TRP A 146 11.64 18.25 -14.44
N TYR A 147 12.03 17.09 -13.87
CA TYR A 147 11.97 16.83 -12.44
C TYR A 147 13.36 16.58 -11.84
N ASP A 148 13.44 16.69 -10.53
CA ASP A 148 14.59 16.30 -9.71
C ASP A 148 14.96 14.83 -9.96
N GLU A 149 16.26 14.52 -10.01
CA GLU A 149 16.80 13.19 -10.27
C GLU A 149 16.17 12.09 -9.40
N ARG A 150 15.78 12.41 -8.18
CA ARG A 150 15.11 11.48 -7.27
C ARG A 150 13.75 10.97 -7.78
N PHE A 151 13.07 11.76 -8.61
CA PHE A 151 11.76 11.41 -9.19
C PHE A 151 11.82 10.93 -10.63
N THR A 152 13.01 10.85 -11.20
CA THR A 152 13.21 10.38 -12.58
C THR A 152 13.40 8.87 -12.67
N LYS A 153 13.92 8.23 -11.61
CA LYS A 153 14.10 6.78 -11.56
C LYS A 153 12.78 6.05 -11.85
N SER A 154 12.86 4.93 -12.55
CA SER A 154 11.70 4.05 -12.79
C SER A 154 11.10 3.58 -11.45
N VAL A 155 9.78 3.53 -11.35
CA VAL A 155 9.09 2.91 -10.21
C VAL A 155 9.31 1.40 -10.23
N LEU A 156 9.32 0.80 -11.42
CA LEU A 156 9.54 -0.64 -11.60
C LEU A 156 11.00 -1.05 -11.36
N GLY A 157 11.94 -0.11 -11.50
CA GLY A 157 13.37 -0.46 -11.61
C GLY A 157 13.72 -0.90 -13.02
N THR A 158 14.85 -1.59 -13.13
CA THR A 158 15.36 -2.25 -14.35
C THR A 158 15.65 -3.72 -14.04
N ALA A 159 15.84 -4.55 -15.06
CA ALA A 159 16.27 -5.95 -14.87
C ALA A 159 17.58 -6.04 -14.08
N GLU A 160 18.54 -5.12 -14.32
CA GLU A 160 19.79 -5.06 -13.56
C GLU A 160 19.55 -4.70 -12.08
N ASP A 161 18.60 -3.82 -11.79
CA ASP A 161 18.23 -3.49 -10.41
C ASP A 161 17.70 -4.72 -9.68
N LEU A 162 16.85 -5.53 -10.33
CA LEU A 162 16.27 -6.74 -9.72
C LEU A 162 17.34 -7.76 -9.35
N ASP A 163 18.34 -7.98 -10.21
CA ASP A 163 19.44 -8.92 -9.96
C ASP A 163 20.34 -8.52 -8.79
N LEU A 164 20.29 -7.25 -8.40
CA LEU A 164 21.16 -6.66 -7.39
C LEU A 164 20.42 -6.31 -6.08
N PHE A 165 19.13 -6.58 -5.94
CA PHE A 165 18.42 -6.33 -4.69
C PHE A 165 19.01 -7.13 -3.53
N THR A 166 19.12 -6.47 -2.39
CA THR A 166 19.46 -7.13 -1.13
C THR A 166 18.28 -7.06 -0.16
N GLU A 167 18.22 -8.01 0.77
CA GLU A 167 17.21 -8.03 1.82
C GLU A 167 17.21 -6.70 2.62
N GLU A 168 18.40 -6.15 2.90
CA GLU A 168 18.55 -4.89 3.62
C GLU A 168 17.96 -3.71 2.87
N GLU A 169 18.08 -3.65 1.53
CA GLU A 169 17.49 -2.57 0.72
C GLU A 169 15.96 -2.65 0.73
N ILE A 170 15.40 -3.84 0.62
CA ILE A 170 13.95 -4.07 0.66
C ILE A 170 13.39 -3.77 2.05
N ASP A 171 14.07 -4.20 3.11
CA ASP A 171 13.68 -3.90 4.49
C ASP A 171 13.72 -2.40 4.79
N ALA A 172 14.78 -1.71 4.36
CA ALA A 172 14.90 -0.26 4.51
C ALA A 172 13.76 0.48 3.80
N ALA A 173 13.44 0.10 2.55
CA ALA A 173 12.32 0.66 1.81
C ALA A 173 10.99 0.42 2.55
N ARG A 174 10.74 -0.80 3.03
CA ARG A 174 9.55 -1.14 3.81
C ARG A 174 9.45 -0.34 5.10
N GLU A 175 10.52 -0.23 5.87
CA GLU A 175 10.51 0.51 7.13
C GLU A 175 10.26 2.01 6.92
N SER A 176 10.81 2.59 5.84
CA SER A 176 10.63 4.00 5.53
C SER A 176 9.18 4.39 5.28
N LEU A 177 8.34 3.50 4.71
CA LEU A 177 6.91 3.75 4.50
C LEU A 177 6.17 4.13 5.78
N PHE A 178 6.67 3.67 6.92
CA PHE A 178 5.99 3.88 8.19
C PHE A 178 6.58 5.03 9.01
N THR A 179 7.56 5.78 8.50
CA THR A 179 8.23 6.88 9.21
C THR A 179 7.60 8.24 8.97
N ASP A 180 7.18 8.54 7.75
CA ASP A 180 6.81 9.89 7.31
C ASP A 180 5.33 10.26 7.52
N GLY A 181 4.62 9.49 8.30
CA GLY A 181 3.19 9.68 8.52
C GLY A 181 2.35 9.17 7.36
N MET A 182 1.13 8.78 7.65
CA MET A 182 0.20 8.27 6.66
C MET A 182 -1.06 9.10 6.61
N THR A 183 -1.73 9.10 5.46
CA THR A 183 -3.09 9.64 5.33
C THR A 183 -4.05 8.52 5.04
N ILE A 184 -5.13 8.47 5.80
CA ILE A 184 -6.19 7.47 5.71
C ILE A 184 -7.44 8.15 5.22
N PHE A 185 -8.10 7.55 4.24
CA PHE A 185 -9.38 7.96 3.72
C PHE A 185 -10.40 6.87 4.00
N LEU A 186 -11.55 7.26 4.54
CA LEU A 186 -12.66 6.39 4.81
C LEU A 186 -13.95 7.03 4.28
N ALA A 187 -14.68 6.34 3.40
CA ALA A 187 -15.89 6.87 2.80
C ALA A 187 -17.00 5.83 2.76
N GLY A 188 -18.25 6.27 2.93
CA GLY A 188 -19.43 5.41 2.80
C GLY A 188 -20.09 5.09 4.14
N ALA A 189 -20.63 3.87 4.24
CA ALA A 189 -21.32 3.41 5.45
C ALA A 189 -20.34 2.68 6.38
N PHE A 190 -19.92 3.34 7.42
CA PHE A 190 -19.08 2.80 8.49
C PHE A 190 -19.57 3.30 9.85
N SER A 191 -19.19 2.60 10.91
CA SER A 191 -19.53 2.89 12.28
C SER A 191 -18.41 3.59 13.05
N GLU A 192 -18.70 4.13 14.21
CA GLU A 192 -17.68 4.62 15.15
C GLU A 192 -16.72 3.51 15.61
N GLU A 193 -17.19 2.25 15.64
CA GLU A 193 -16.33 1.10 15.93
C GLU A 193 -15.34 0.83 14.82
N ASP A 194 -15.75 0.99 13.55
CA ASP A 194 -14.89 0.88 12.38
C ASP A 194 -13.81 1.96 12.39
N ILE A 195 -14.17 3.21 12.71
CA ILE A 195 -13.21 4.30 12.93
C ILE A 195 -12.24 3.94 14.07
N GLY A 196 -12.74 3.39 15.17
CA GLY A 196 -11.94 2.94 16.30
C GLY A 196 -11.00 1.78 15.99
N ALA A 197 -11.29 1.00 14.95
CA ALA A 197 -10.42 -0.07 14.46
C ALA A 197 -9.22 0.46 13.66
N VAL A 198 -9.37 1.58 12.95
CA VAL A 198 -8.32 2.21 12.12
C VAL A 198 -7.03 2.52 12.90
N PRO A 199 -7.05 3.10 14.12
CA PRO A 199 -5.84 3.33 14.91
C PRO A 199 -5.15 2.06 15.40
N ARG A 200 -5.86 0.92 15.50
CA ARG A 200 -5.27 -0.36 15.89
C ARG A 200 -4.30 -0.90 14.86
N VAL A 201 -4.42 -0.46 13.63
CA VAL A 201 -3.45 -0.71 12.54
C VAL A 201 -2.06 -0.25 12.92
N LYS A 202 -1.90 0.72 13.82
CA LYS A 202 -0.63 1.30 14.22
C LYS A 202 0.01 0.72 15.49
N THR A 203 -0.76 0.22 16.43
CA THR A 203 -0.19 -0.24 17.72
C THR A 203 0.77 -1.41 17.57
N ARG A 204 0.80 -2.04 16.40
CA ARG A 204 1.70 -3.15 16.09
C ARG A 204 2.79 -2.81 15.07
N LEU A 205 2.65 -1.73 14.31
CA LEU A 205 3.73 -1.14 13.54
C LEU A 205 4.56 -0.34 14.54
N ASN A 206 5.69 -0.88 15.00
CA ASN A 206 6.62 -0.20 15.91
C ASN A 206 7.28 0.98 15.16
N PHE A 207 6.58 2.11 15.12
CA PHE A 207 7.18 3.35 14.67
C PHE A 207 8.16 3.82 15.75
N ARG A 208 9.43 3.78 15.47
CA ARG A 208 10.38 4.60 16.19
C ARG A 208 10.02 6.06 15.88
N VAL A 209 9.40 6.73 16.83
CA VAL A 209 9.38 8.19 16.85
C VAL A 209 10.84 8.59 16.92
N LEU A 210 11.37 9.13 15.83
CA LEU A 210 12.63 9.85 15.89
C LEU A 210 12.34 11.07 16.77
N GLN A 211 12.78 11.03 18.02
CA GLN A 211 12.88 12.21 18.87
C GLN A 211 13.98 13.07 18.26
N GLY A 212 13.58 14.14 17.56
CA GLY A 212 14.43 15.25 17.21
C GLY A 212 14.50 16.24 18.35
#